data_2f112f0f8408db372817f1e407106962
#
_entry.id   2f112f0f8408db372817f1e407106962
#
_cell.length_a   1.000
_cell.length_b   1.000
_cell.length_c   1.000
_cell.angle_alpha   90.00
_cell.angle_beta   90.00
_cell.angle_gamma   90.00
#
_symmetry.space_group_name_H-M   'P 1'
#
loop_
_entity.id
_entity.type
_entity.pdbx_description
1 polymer ?
#
loop_
_entity_poly.entity_id
_entity_poly.type
_entity_poly.pdbx_seq_one_letter_code
_entity_poly.pdbx_strand_id
1 'polypeptide(L)'
;VKLLTFSILAAPHSTLLLKTLIMQYRNFGKLNWKVSEIGYGMWGMAGWSGGEDKETEMALDRSVELGCNFFDTAYAYGAGKSENILANLLKRQSGKRLYTATKIPPKNHEWPSIKGSSIQDVFPAQHIIDYTERSLKNLGVETIDLQQFHVWEDAWSNEDEWKLAIEKLKKEGKIQGMGISVNRWEPNNCINTLHTGLIESIQVIYNIFDQNPEDELFPYCEKNNIAIIARVPFDEGSLTGTLNAQSTWDKGDFRNLYFCEENLIPTLERVRNLSNELPNNMTLPELSLRFIKHHPAVSTMIPGMRKIRNVENNMQIGSDKNEVFTEEILAFTRKHRWDRLPTKWSH
;
A
#
# COMPACT_ATOMS: atom_id res chain seq x y z
N VAL A 1 12.48 -45.76 -59.62
CA VAL A 1 12.46 -45.37 -58.17
C VAL A 1 12.82 -43.90 -58.09
N LYS A 2 11.82 -42.99 -57.95
CA LYS A 2 12.05 -41.55 -57.76
C LYS A 2 12.04 -41.27 -56.27
N LEU A 3 13.15 -40.81 -55.74
CA LEU A 3 13.23 -40.21 -54.40
C LEU A 3 12.62 -38.81 -54.38
N LEU A 4 11.58 -38.63 -53.61
CA LEU A 4 11.00 -37.33 -53.29
C LEU A 4 11.71 -36.77 -52.05
N THR A 5 12.49 -35.71 -52.22
CA THR A 5 13.09 -34.93 -51.14
C THR A 5 12.05 -33.94 -50.60
N PHE A 6 11.63 -34.12 -49.35
CA PHE A 6 10.82 -33.10 -48.63
C PHE A 6 11.79 -32.06 -48.03
N SER A 7 11.69 -30.82 -48.57
CA SER A 7 12.30 -29.67 -47.96
C SER A 7 11.40 -29.23 -46.79
N ILE A 8 11.90 -29.34 -45.57
CA ILE A 8 11.28 -28.73 -44.39
C ILE A 8 11.63 -27.24 -44.38
N LEU A 9 10.68 -26.41 -44.74
CA LEU A 9 10.73 -24.97 -44.53
C LEU A 9 10.67 -24.68 -43.04
N ALA A 10 11.79 -24.31 -42.44
CA ALA A 10 11.86 -23.79 -41.07
C ALA A 10 11.11 -22.44 -41.03
N ALA A 11 10.05 -22.37 -40.22
CA ALA A 11 9.36 -21.13 -39.89
C ALA A 11 10.33 -20.17 -39.16
N PRO A 12 10.30 -18.87 -39.43
CA PRO A 12 11.17 -17.92 -38.76
C PRO A 12 10.77 -17.87 -37.28
N HIS A 13 11.71 -18.19 -36.40
CA HIS A 13 11.60 -17.93 -34.98
C HIS A 13 11.40 -16.41 -34.81
N SER A 14 10.16 -15.99 -34.51
CA SER A 14 9.89 -14.66 -34.00
C SER A 14 10.60 -14.51 -32.67
N THR A 15 11.77 -13.90 -32.69
CA THR A 15 12.44 -13.39 -31.50
C THR A 15 11.54 -12.30 -30.93
N LEU A 16 10.61 -12.69 -30.04
CA LEU A 16 9.98 -11.72 -29.14
C LEU A 16 11.15 -11.14 -28.33
N LEU A 17 11.58 -9.92 -28.68
CA LEU A 17 12.37 -9.09 -27.80
C LEU A 17 11.58 -8.93 -26.50
N LEU A 18 11.91 -9.70 -25.49
CA LEU A 18 11.52 -9.46 -24.12
C LEU A 18 12.04 -8.04 -23.79
N LYS A 19 11.18 -7.04 -23.97
CA LYS A 19 11.45 -5.71 -23.40
C LYS A 19 11.70 -5.97 -21.92
N THR A 20 12.93 -5.77 -21.48
CA THR A 20 13.28 -5.81 -20.06
C THR A 20 12.44 -4.74 -19.39
N LEU A 21 11.38 -5.15 -18.73
CA LEU A 21 10.50 -4.27 -17.99
C LEU A 21 11.31 -3.73 -16.81
N ILE A 22 11.66 -2.45 -16.83
CA ILE A 22 12.43 -1.80 -15.76
C ILE A 22 11.46 -1.05 -14.88
N MET A 23 11.39 -1.45 -13.60
CA MET A 23 10.57 -0.78 -12.59
C MET A 23 10.85 0.72 -12.59
N GLN A 24 9.79 1.52 -12.53
CA GLN A 24 9.91 2.97 -12.35
C GLN A 24 10.00 3.30 -10.85
N TYR A 25 10.78 4.34 -10.54
CA TYR A 25 11.03 4.76 -9.16
C TYR A 25 10.69 6.23 -8.98
N ARG A 26 10.14 6.57 -7.81
CA ARG A 26 9.84 7.96 -7.41
C ARG A 26 10.63 8.37 -6.18
N ASN A 27 10.76 9.67 -6.00
CA ASN A 27 11.29 10.22 -4.76
C ASN A 27 10.30 10.00 -3.61
N PHE A 28 10.84 9.67 -2.45
CA PHE A 28 10.06 9.51 -1.21
C PHE A 28 10.21 10.78 -0.35
N GLY A 29 9.54 11.84 -0.76
CA GLY A 29 9.51 13.11 -0.05
C GLY A 29 10.88 13.63 0.37
N LYS A 30 10.96 14.21 1.57
CA LYS A 30 12.18 14.78 2.18
C LYS A 30 13.30 13.75 2.39
N LEU A 31 12.95 12.46 2.49
CA LEU A 31 13.94 11.39 2.70
C LEU A 31 14.74 11.08 1.44
N ASN A 32 14.29 11.56 0.27
CA ASN A 32 14.97 11.42 -1.03
C ASN A 32 15.31 9.98 -1.44
N TRP A 33 14.61 9.00 -0.88
CA TRP A 33 14.74 7.61 -1.31
C TRP A 33 14.15 7.42 -2.69
N LYS A 34 14.73 6.51 -3.46
CA LYS A 34 14.17 6.04 -4.71
C LYS A 34 13.37 4.78 -4.47
N VAL A 35 12.06 4.93 -4.30
CA VAL A 35 11.14 3.81 -4.05
C VAL A 35 10.43 3.40 -5.33
N SER A 36 10.18 2.10 -5.49
CA SER A 36 9.40 1.58 -6.60
C SER A 36 7.97 2.15 -6.58
N GLU A 37 7.44 2.52 -7.74
CA GLU A 37 6.06 3.04 -7.84
C GLU A 37 5.03 2.05 -7.31
N ILE A 38 5.33 0.75 -7.42
CA ILE A 38 4.58 -0.31 -6.76
C ILE A 38 5.46 -0.93 -5.68
N GLY A 39 5.10 -0.68 -4.43
CA GLY A 39 5.61 -1.36 -3.25
C GLY A 39 4.81 -2.62 -2.94
N TYR A 40 5.09 -3.25 -1.82
CA TYR A 40 4.45 -4.50 -1.39
C TYR A 40 3.72 -4.31 -0.06
N GLY A 41 2.38 -4.44 -0.06
CA GLY A 41 1.57 -4.44 1.15
C GLY A 41 1.54 -5.83 1.80
N MET A 42 1.98 -5.94 3.03
CA MET A 42 2.16 -7.21 3.74
C MET A 42 1.04 -7.55 4.73
N TRP A 43 -0.10 -6.86 4.68
CA TRP A 43 -1.25 -7.14 5.55
C TRP A 43 -1.70 -8.61 5.46
N GLY A 44 -1.76 -9.16 4.26
CA GLY A 44 -2.14 -10.55 4.02
C GLY A 44 -1.16 -11.62 4.54
N MET A 45 0.02 -11.22 5.09
CA MET A 45 1.05 -12.12 5.63
C MET A 45 0.84 -12.47 7.10
N ALA A 46 -0.21 -11.96 7.73
CA ALA A 46 -0.43 -12.13 9.18
C ALA A 46 -0.99 -13.50 9.59
N GLY A 47 -1.29 -14.37 8.63
CA GLY A 47 -1.84 -15.71 8.89
C GLY A 47 -3.36 -15.80 8.94
N TRP A 48 -4.09 -14.67 9.00
CA TRP A 48 -5.56 -14.67 8.98
C TRP A 48 -6.18 -14.88 7.59
N SER A 49 -5.35 -14.98 6.56
CA SER A 49 -5.79 -15.17 5.17
C SER A 49 -5.01 -16.26 4.43
N GLY A 50 -4.46 -17.24 5.14
CA GLY A 50 -3.70 -18.35 4.55
C GLY A 50 -2.36 -17.95 3.91
N GLY A 51 -1.73 -16.90 4.43
CA GLY A 51 -0.51 -16.30 3.85
C GLY A 51 0.81 -16.91 4.33
N GLU A 52 0.83 -18.17 4.76
CA GLU A 52 2.04 -18.83 5.30
C GLU A 52 2.62 -19.91 4.39
N ASP A 53 2.16 -19.96 3.17
CA ASP A 53 2.62 -20.96 2.23
C ASP A 53 3.92 -20.55 1.52
N LYS A 54 4.59 -21.54 0.97
CA LYS A 54 5.80 -21.35 0.19
C LYS A 54 5.59 -20.45 -1.03
N GLU A 55 4.38 -20.41 -1.60
CA GLU A 55 4.03 -19.54 -2.71
C GLU A 55 4.12 -18.05 -2.31
N THR A 56 3.71 -17.72 -1.09
CA THR A 56 3.78 -16.35 -0.56
C THR A 56 5.23 -15.86 -0.42
N GLU A 57 6.14 -16.72 0.08
CA GLU A 57 7.57 -16.38 0.13
C GLU A 57 8.16 -16.21 -1.27
N MET A 58 7.83 -17.11 -2.20
CA MET A 58 8.24 -17.00 -3.60
C MET A 58 7.69 -15.72 -4.26
N ALA A 59 6.47 -15.31 -3.93
CA ALA A 59 5.89 -14.06 -4.42
C ALA A 59 6.66 -12.83 -3.92
N LEU A 60 7.11 -12.82 -2.65
CA LEU A 60 7.98 -11.78 -2.10
C LEU A 60 9.31 -11.70 -2.86
N ASP A 61 10.02 -12.82 -3.00
CA ASP A 61 11.28 -12.87 -3.74
C ASP A 61 11.09 -12.43 -5.20
N ARG A 62 10.01 -12.88 -5.84
CA ARG A 62 9.66 -12.48 -7.21
C ARG A 62 9.43 -10.98 -7.35
N SER A 63 8.81 -10.35 -6.35
CA SER A 63 8.62 -8.89 -6.38
C SER A 63 9.95 -8.13 -6.38
N VAL A 64 10.93 -8.59 -5.59
CA VAL A 64 12.28 -8.01 -5.56
C VAL A 64 13.02 -8.23 -6.88
N GLU A 65 12.87 -9.39 -7.52
CA GLU A 65 13.43 -9.66 -8.85
C GLU A 65 12.89 -8.67 -9.91
N LEU A 66 11.62 -8.31 -9.80
CA LEU A 66 10.93 -7.37 -10.68
C LEU A 66 11.16 -5.89 -10.31
N GLY A 67 12.00 -5.61 -9.30
CA GLY A 67 12.43 -4.27 -8.94
C GLY A 67 11.66 -3.62 -7.79
N CYS A 68 10.75 -4.33 -7.11
CA CYS A 68 10.13 -3.82 -5.89
C CYS A 68 11.19 -3.64 -4.81
N ASN A 69 11.22 -2.46 -4.19
CA ASN A 69 12.17 -2.15 -3.12
C ASN A 69 11.52 -1.49 -1.88
N PHE A 70 10.20 -1.38 -1.82
CA PHE A 70 9.46 -0.80 -0.69
C PHE A 70 8.46 -1.81 -0.14
N PHE A 71 8.60 -2.16 1.15
CA PHE A 71 7.80 -3.19 1.84
C PHE A 71 7.12 -2.59 3.06
N ASP A 72 5.78 -2.56 3.03
CA ASP A 72 4.95 -2.03 4.11
C ASP A 72 4.34 -3.16 4.94
N THR A 73 4.71 -3.22 6.20
CA THR A 73 4.18 -4.14 7.22
C THR A 73 3.62 -3.39 8.41
N ALA A 74 3.29 -4.07 9.50
CA ALA A 74 2.94 -3.51 10.80
C ALA A 74 3.14 -4.54 11.90
N TYR A 75 3.45 -4.09 13.13
CA TYR A 75 3.45 -4.98 14.29
C TYR A 75 2.10 -5.66 14.49
N ALA A 76 0.99 -4.94 14.30
CA ALA A 76 -0.36 -5.48 14.43
C ALA A 76 -0.67 -6.63 13.45
N TYR A 77 0.09 -6.79 12.37
CA TYR A 77 -0.12 -7.89 11.43
C TYR A 77 0.43 -9.19 12.01
N GLY A 78 -0.44 -9.87 12.79
CA GLY A 78 -0.11 -11.11 13.47
C GLY A 78 0.88 -10.94 14.64
N ALA A 79 0.82 -9.81 15.37
CA ALA A 79 1.70 -9.52 16.50
C ALA A 79 3.19 -9.65 16.18
N GLY A 80 3.61 -9.05 15.07
CA GLY A 80 4.99 -9.08 14.58
C GLY A 80 5.30 -10.21 13.59
N LYS A 81 4.35 -11.11 13.30
CA LYS A 81 4.58 -12.22 12.35
C LYS A 81 4.95 -11.73 10.95
N SER A 82 4.22 -10.73 10.43
CA SER A 82 4.51 -10.13 9.14
C SER A 82 5.89 -9.46 9.11
N GLU A 83 6.33 -8.84 10.21
CA GLU A 83 7.67 -8.28 10.34
C GLU A 83 8.76 -9.37 10.28
N ASN A 84 8.54 -10.54 10.93
CA ASN A 84 9.47 -11.66 10.86
C ASN A 84 9.57 -12.26 9.44
N ILE A 85 8.46 -12.29 8.69
CA ILE A 85 8.47 -12.72 7.27
C ILE A 85 9.32 -11.73 6.45
N LEU A 86 9.16 -10.43 6.67
CA LEU A 86 10.00 -9.42 6.02
C LEU A 86 11.47 -9.56 6.42
N ALA A 87 11.80 -9.85 7.68
CA ALA A 87 13.16 -10.12 8.12
C ALA A 87 13.82 -11.26 7.34
N ASN A 88 13.09 -12.33 7.08
CA ASN A 88 13.58 -13.44 6.26
C ASN A 88 13.86 -13.02 4.82
N LEU A 89 12.99 -12.20 4.22
CA LEU A 89 13.23 -11.62 2.89
C LEU A 89 14.50 -10.76 2.89
N LEU A 90 14.67 -9.86 3.87
CA LEU A 90 15.84 -8.99 3.97
C LEU A 90 17.15 -9.81 4.04
N LYS A 91 17.15 -10.91 4.80
CA LYS A 91 18.29 -11.82 4.86
C LYS A 91 18.60 -12.50 3.52
N ARG A 92 17.55 -13.01 2.83
CA ARG A 92 17.72 -13.65 1.52
C ARG A 92 18.20 -12.67 0.44
N GLN A 93 17.83 -11.40 0.55
CA GLN A 93 18.11 -10.34 -0.42
C GLN A 93 19.16 -9.33 0.08
N SER A 94 20.08 -9.74 0.96
CA SER A 94 21.03 -8.88 1.68
C SER A 94 21.91 -7.99 0.79
N GLY A 95 22.06 -8.29 -0.50
CA GLY A 95 22.79 -7.46 -1.47
C GLY A 95 21.97 -6.33 -2.11
N LYS A 96 20.68 -6.21 -1.78
CA LYS A 96 19.77 -5.21 -2.37
C LYS A 96 19.32 -4.19 -1.34
N ARG A 97 19.16 -2.92 -1.77
CA ARG A 97 18.54 -1.91 -0.94
C ARG A 97 17.03 -2.07 -0.94
N LEU A 98 16.47 -2.58 0.14
CA LEU A 98 15.03 -2.70 0.38
C LEU A 98 14.66 -1.74 1.51
N TYR A 99 13.61 -0.94 1.31
CA TYR A 99 13.08 -0.02 2.31
C TYR A 99 11.99 -0.71 3.12
N THR A 100 12.11 -0.62 4.44
CA THR A 100 11.17 -1.21 5.40
C THR A 100 10.27 -0.14 6.00
N ALA A 101 8.96 -0.33 5.90
CA ALA A 101 7.97 0.48 6.58
C ALA A 101 7.17 -0.41 7.53
N THR A 102 7.08 -0.02 8.81
CA THR A 102 6.24 -0.70 9.81
C THR A 102 5.43 0.30 10.63
N LYS A 103 4.58 -0.19 11.56
CA LYS A 103 3.61 0.67 12.26
C LYS A 103 3.52 0.32 13.73
N ILE A 104 3.48 1.36 14.58
CA ILE A 104 3.17 1.28 16.00
C ILE A 104 1.66 1.11 16.14
N PRO A 105 1.15 0.04 16.79
CA PRO A 105 -0.27 -0.11 17.04
C PRO A 105 -0.74 0.86 18.12
N PRO A 106 -2.01 1.29 18.11
CA PRO A 106 -2.57 2.06 19.21
C PRO A 106 -2.63 1.20 20.49
N LYS A 107 -2.27 1.79 21.63
CA LYS A 107 -2.24 1.10 22.94
C LYS A 107 -3.62 0.65 23.41
N ASN A 108 -4.64 1.44 23.09
CA ASN A 108 -6.04 1.13 23.42
C ASN A 108 -6.69 0.09 22.50
N HIS A 109 -5.99 -0.35 21.42
CA HIS A 109 -6.49 -1.30 20.42
C HIS A 109 -7.73 -0.85 19.65
N GLU A 110 -7.97 0.46 19.54
CA GLU A 110 -9.08 1.02 18.77
C GLU A 110 -8.68 1.36 17.34
N TRP A 111 -9.46 0.92 16.37
CA TRP A 111 -9.29 1.13 14.94
C TRP A 111 -10.63 1.45 14.25
N PRO A 112 -10.77 2.64 13.65
CA PRO A 112 -9.89 3.80 13.66
C PRO A 112 -9.74 4.42 15.06
N SER A 113 -8.91 5.49 15.17
CA SER A 113 -8.84 6.26 16.42
C SER A 113 -10.20 6.87 16.78
N ILE A 114 -10.48 6.95 18.07
CA ILE A 114 -11.72 7.56 18.59
C ILE A 114 -11.48 9.05 18.76
N LYS A 115 -12.32 9.86 18.12
CA LYS A 115 -12.26 11.32 18.23
C LYS A 115 -12.36 11.79 19.70
N GLY A 116 -11.40 12.63 20.10
CA GLY A 116 -11.33 13.14 21.48
C GLY A 116 -10.62 12.22 22.47
N SER A 117 -10.08 11.07 22.02
CA SER A 117 -9.21 10.26 22.87
C SER A 117 -7.91 11.00 23.19
N SER A 118 -7.39 10.77 24.40
CA SER A 118 -6.09 11.32 24.81
C SER A 118 -4.95 10.57 24.12
N ILE A 119 -3.89 11.30 23.71
CA ILE A 119 -2.69 10.67 23.18
C ILE A 119 -2.02 9.73 24.20
N GLN A 120 -2.17 10.00 25.50
CA GLN A 120 -1.66 9.17 26.58
C GLN A 120 -2.29 7.76 26.60
N ASP A 121 -3.53 7.65 26.11
CA ASP A 121 -4.23 6.36 26.01
C ASP A 121 -3.88 5.61 24.72
N VAL A 122 -3.39 6.33 23.70
CA VAL A 122 -3.17 5.78 22.35
C VAL A 122 -1.69 5.64 22.04
N PHE A 123 -0.90 6.69 22.18
CA PHE A 123 0.54 6.71 21.89
C PHE A 123 1.37 7.42 22.96
N PRO A 124 1.38 6.95 24.23
CA PRO A 124 2.31 7.48 25.23
C PRO A 124 3.76 7.22 24.78
N ALA A 125 4.69 8.09 25.15
CA ALA A 125 6.09 8.06 24.70
C ALA A 125 6.77 6.70 24.90
N GLN A 126 6.57 6.08 26.06
CA GLN A 126 7.16 4.75 26.32
C GLN A 126 6.60 3.66 25.38
N HIS A 127 5.31 3.71 25.06
CA HIS A 127 4.69 2.78 24.10
C HIS A 127 5.29 2.94 22.67
N ILE A 128 5.51 4.18 22.25
CA ILE A 128 6.16 4.47 20.96
C ILE A 128 7.56 3.83 20.92
N ILE A 129 8.33 4.02 21.96
CA ILE A 129 9.70 3.48 22.09
C ILE A 129 9.66 1.94 22.12
N ASP A 130 8.85 1.35 22.99
CA ASP A 130 8.77 -0.11 23.19
C ASP A 130 8.37 -0.85 21.92
N TYR A 131 7.38 -0.33 21.17
CA TYR A 131 6.95 -0.97 19.93
C TYR A 131 7.94 -0.75 18.78
N THR A 132 8.67 0.34 18.77
CA THR A 132 9.79 0.52 17.82
C THR A 132 10.91 -0.49 18.10
N GLU A 133 11.28 -0.70 19.36
CA GLU A 133 12.28 -1.72 19.75
C GLU A 133 11.84 -3.15 19.39
N ARG A 134 10.55 -3.46 19.60
CA ARG A 134 9.99 -4.76 19.20
C ARG A 134 10.06 -4.94 17.69
N SER A 135 9.70 -3.91 16.91
CA SER A 135 9.75 -3.96 15.45
C SER A 135 11.20 -4.10 14.94
N LEU A 136 12.17 -3.39 15.52
CA LEU A 136 13.60 -3.57 15.22
C LEU A 136 14.04 -5.02 15.40
N LYS A 137 13.66 -5.62 16.53
CA LYS A 137 13.95 -7.03 16.84
C LYS A 137 13.29 -7.99 15.86
N ASN A 138 12.01 -7.79 15.56
CA ASN A 138 11.26 -8.65 14.64
C ASN A 138 11.80 -8.59 13.22
N LEU A 139 12.14 -7.38 12.74
CA LEU A 139 12.74 -7.13 11.43
C LEU A 139 14.22 -7.57 11.36
N GLY A 140 14.88 -7.72 12.52
CA GLY A 140 16.30 -8.06 12.59
C GLY A 140 17.20 -6.97 12.00
N VAL A 141 16.85 -5.70 12.19
CA VAL A 141 17.59 -4.53 11.70
C VAL A 141 17.94 -3.60 12.85
N GLU A 142 19.01 -2.83 12.71
CA GLU A 142 19.40 -1.80 13.67
C GLU A 142 18.63 -0.49 13.48
N THR A 143 18.16 -0.25 12.26
CA THR A 143 17.41 0.96 11.89
C THR A 143 16.23 0.59 11.03
N ILE A 144 15.01 1.03 11.40
CA ILE A 144 13.81 0.97 10.55
C ILE A 144 13.85 2.19 9.61
N ASP A 145 13.65 1.98 8.32
CA ASP A 145 13.61 3.10 7.37
C ASP A 145 12.43 4.03 7.67
N LEU A 146 11.22 3.50 7.74
CA LEU A 146 10.02 4.27 8.04
C LEU A 146 9.23 3.62 9.17
N GLN A 147 9.15 4.31 10.31
CA GLN A 147 8.19 3.97 11.37
C GLN A 147 6.93 4.82 11.17
N GLN A 148 5.75 4.27 11.51
CA GLN A 148 4.49 4.97 11.30
C GLN A 148 3.58 4.84 12.52
N PHE A 149 2.76 5.85 12.81
CA PHE A 149 1.58 5.69 13.65
C PHE A 149 0.48 4.98 12.86
N HIS A 150 -0.08 3.89 13.40
CA HIS A 150 -1.06 3.06 12.67
C HIS A 150 -2.45 3.70 12.60
N VAL A 151 -2.77 4.61 13.51
CA VAL A 151 -3.94 5.49 13.54
C VAL A 151 -3.52 6.89 13.98
N TRP A 152 -4.33 7.92 13.74
CA TRP A 152 -3.97 9.28 14.13
C TRP A 152 -5.19 10.18 14.34
N GLU A 153 -5.05 11.14 15.26
CA GLU A 153 -5.93 12.30 15.44
C GLU A 153 -5.10 13.58 15.39
N ASP A 154 -5.47 14.51 14.52
CA ASP A 154 -4.73 15.76 14.34
C ASP A 154 -4.78 16.68 15.58
N ALA A 155 -5.76 16.47 16.45
CA ALA A 155 -5.84 17.11 17.76
C ALA A 155 -4.59 16.86 18.64
N TRP A 156 -3.84 15.78 18.39
CA TRP A 156 -2.59 15.46 19.11
C TRP A 156 -1.38 16.24 18.60
N SER A 157 -1.54 17.06 17.57
CA SER A 157 -0.44 17.82 16.94
C SER A 157 0.35 18.70 17.92
N ASN A 158 -0.29 19.20 18.97
CA ASN A 158 0.33 20.09 19.95
C ASN A 158 0.98 19.34 21.13
N GLU A 159 0.75 18.03 21.27
CA GLU A 159 1.31 17.24 22.37
C GLU A 159 2.81 16.99 22.15
N ASP A 160 3.63 17.29 23.16
CA ASP A 160 5.10 17.20 23.06
C ASP A 160 5.61 15.76 23.24
N GLU A 161 4.86 14.92 23.91
CA GLU A 161 5.28 13.57 24.29
C GLU A 161 5.66 12.71 23.08
N TRP A 162 4.83 12.65 22.06
CA TRP A 162 5.11 11.89 20.84
C TRP A 162 6.27 12.51 20.03
N LYS A 163 6.40 13.85 20.05
CA LYS A 163 7.48 14.56 19.35
C LYS A 163 8.84 14.20 19.95
N LEU A 164 8.94 14.27 21.27
CA LEU A 164 10.17 13.92 22.01
C LEU A 164 10.55 12.45 21.82
N ALA A 165 9.56 11.54 21.78
CA ALA A 165 9.82 10.13 21.51
C ALA A 165 10.39 9.90 20.11
N ILE A 166 9.84 10.55 19.08
CA ILE A 166 10.34 10.45 17.70
C ILE A 166 11.75 11.04 17.58
N GLU A 167 11.97 12.23 18.12
CA GLU A 167 13.29 12.90 18.09
C GLU A 167 14.36 12.03 18.75
N LYS A 168 14.04 11.41 19.89
CA LYS A 168 14.92 10.46 20.56
C LYS A 168 15.24 9.27 19.65
N LEU A 169 14.23 8.63 19.07
CA LEU A 169 14.42 7.46 18.19
C LEU A 169 15.24 7.80 16.95
N LYS A 170 15.03 8.98 16.33
CA LYS A 170 15.84 9.47 15.22
C LYS A 170 17.28 9.75 15.65
N LYS A 171 17.48 10.41 16.79
CA LYS A 171 18.82 10.70 17.35
C LYS A 171 19.61 9.44 17.68
N GLU A 172 18.95 8.41 18.16
CA GLU A 172 19.54 7.10 18.45
C GLU A 172 19.76 6.26 17.18
N GLY A 173 19.36 6.73 16.00
CA GLY A 173 19.50 6.02 14.72
C GLY A 173 18.55 4.83 14.57
N LYS A 174 17.54 4.72 15.41
CA LYS A 174 16.57 3.58 15.39
C LYS A 174 15.55 3.68 14.27
N ILE A 175 15.22 4.90 13.84
CA ILE A 175 14.36 5.17 12.71
C ILE A 175 14.97 6.25 11.81
N GLN A 176 14.77 6.15 10.49
CA GLN A 176 15.20 7.21 9.56
C GLN A 176 14.09 8.23 9.33
N GLY A 177 12.84 7.78 9.22
CA GLY A 177 11.67 8.61 9.00
C GLY A 177 10.49 8.19 9.86
N MET A 178 9.56 9.15 10.05
CA MET A 178 8.29 8.92 10.73
C MET A 178 7.12 9.26 9.81
N GLY A 179 6.10 8.40 9.81
CA GLY A 179 4.87 8.56 9.03
C GLY A 179 3.61 8.42 9.87
N ILE A 180 2.47 8.71 9.24
CA ILE A 180 1.14 8.56 9.82
C ILE A 180 0.26 7.79 8.84
N SER A 181 -0.49 6.80 9.35
CA SER A 181 -1.59 6.17 8.62
C SER A 181 -2.91 6.82 9.04
N VAL A 182 -3.54 7.52 8.10
CA VAL A 182 -4.77 8.29 8.36
C VAL A 182 -6.03 7.46 8.14
N ASN A 183 -7.11 7.89 8.78
CA ASN A 183 -8.43 7.28 8.64
C ASN A 183 -8.98 7.48 7.21
N ARG A 184 -9.74 6.51 6.71
CA ARG A 184 -10.43 6.57 5.41
C ARG A 184 -11.35 7.78 5.29
N TRP A 185 -12.10 8.07 6.35
CA TRP A 185 -13.14 9.10 6.34
C TRP A 185 -12.62 10.52 6.52
N GLU A 186 -11.41 10.64 7.03
CA GLU A 186 -10.80 11.92 7.42
C GLU A 186 -9.34 11.99 6.93
N PRO A 187 -9.09 11.96 5.60
CA PRO A 187 -7.72 11.96 5.07
C PRO A 187 -6.93 13.20 5.47
N ASN A 188 -7.61 14.31 5.78
CA ASN A 188 -6.99 15.58 6.18
C ASN A 188 -6.73 15.68 7.69
N ASN A 189 -7.16 14.70 8.50
CA ASN A 189 -6.97 14.66 9.96
C ASN A 189 -5.51 14.40 10.36
N CYS A 190 -4.60 15.17 9.77
CA CYS A 190 -3.16 15.16 10.01
C CYS A 190 -2.47 16.48 9.61
N ILE A 191 -3.17 17.43 9.01
CA ILE A 191 -2.56 18.64 8.41
C ILE A 191 -1.82 19.49 9.46
N ASN A 192 -2.40 19.70 10.64
CA ASN A 192 -1.72 20.44 11.72
C ASN A 192 -0.48 19.69 12.22
N THR A 193 -0.56 18.36 12.27
CA THR A 193 0.60 17.54 12.63
C THR A 193 1.72 17.66 11.59
N LEU A 194 1.38 17.72 10.32
CA LEU A 194 2.36 17.91 9.24
C LEU A 194 3.08 19.27 9.32
N HIS A 195 2.43 20.31 9.87
CA HIS A 195 3.06 21.62 10.12
C HIS A 195 4.23 21.54 11.12
N THR A 196 4.29 20.52 11.98
CA THR A 196 5.41 20.32 12.90
C THR A 196 6.74 20.03 12.20
N GLY A 197 6.68 19.55 10.95
CA GLY A 197 7.87 19.15 10.17
C GLY A 197 8.48 17.81 10.57
N LEU A 198 7.95 17.13 11.59
CA LEU A 198 8.48 15.86 12.12
C LEU A 198 8.04 14.62 11.34
N ILE A 199 7.02 14.77 10.49
CA ILE A 199 6.42 13.69 9.71
C ILE A 199 6.90 13.78 8.25
N GLU A 200 7.45 12.69 7.74
CA GLU A 200 8.00 12.58 6.39
C GLU A 200 7.06 11.88 5.40
N SER A 201 6.07 11.12 5.90
CA SER A 201 5.14 10.44 5.00
C SER A 201 3.72 10.31 5.57
N ILE A 202 2.76 10.24 4.66
CA ILE A 202 1.37 9.90 4.97
C ILE A 202 0.98 8.62 4.21
N GLN A 203 0.41 7.67 4.93
CA GLN A 203 -0.22 6.50 4.34
C GLN A 203 -1.74 6.70 4.36
N VAL A 204 -2.35 6.73 3.18
CA VAL A 204 -3.76 7.09 2.98
C VAL A 204 -4.45 6.13 2.02
N ILE A 205 -5.74 5.88 2.22
CA ILE A 205 -6.55 5.17 1.23
C ILE A 205 -6.75 6.09 0.02
N TYR A 206 -6.34 5.57 -1.14
CA TYR A 206 -6.52 6.25 -2.41
C TYR A 206 -6.73 5.23 -3.53
N ASN A 207 -7.88 5.32 -4.19
CA ASN A 207 -8.28 4.47 -5.30
C ASN A 207 -9.38 5.15 -6.12
N ILE A 208 -9.92 4.49 -7.16
CA ILE A 208 -10.93 5.07 -8.05
C ILE A 208 -12.19 5.56 -7.31
N PHE A 209 -12.55 4.93 -6.19
CA PHE A 209 -13.71 5.35 -5.39
C PHE A 209 -13.35 6.41 -4.35
N ASP A 210 -12.21 6.25 -3.67
CA ASP A 210 -11.75 7.15 -2.60
C ASP A 210 -10.75 8.16 -3.17
N GLN A 211 -11.25 9.25 -3.76
CA GLN A 211 -10.44 10.31 -4.39
C GLN A 211 -10.30 11.57 -3.53
N ASN A 212 -10.96 11.63 -2.38
CA ASN A 212 -10.98 12.79 -1.50
C ASN A 212 -9.61 13.25 -0.96
N PRO A 213 -8.53 12.43 -0.89
CA PRO A 213 -7.20 12.95 -0.56
C PRO A 213 -6.66 14.00 -1.53
N GLU A 214 -7.16 14.03 -2.77
CA GLU A 214 -6.74 15.02 -3.78
C GLU A 214 -7.22 16.44 -3.47
N ASP A 215 -8.26 16.61 -2.62
CA ASP A 215 -8.88 17.92 -2.38
C ASP A 215 -7.95 18.84 -1.59
N GLU A 216 -7.27 18.32 -0.54
CA GLU A 216 -6.41 19.11 0.34
C GLU A 216 -5.09 18.42 0.67
N LEU A 217 -5.12 17.12 1.02
CA LEU A 217 -3.95 16.40 1.53
C LEU A 217 -2.84 16.34 0.48
N PHE A 218 -3.16 15.95 -0.76
CA PHE A 218 -2.16 15.79 -1.81
C PHE A 218 -1.49 17.13 -2.18
N PRO A 219 -2.23 18.23 -2.45
CA PRO A 219 -1.62 19.53 -2.67
C PRO A 219 -0.72 20.00 -1.53
N TYR A 220 -1.13 19.74 -0.28
CA TYR A 220 -0.32 20.06 0.89
C TYR A 220 0.99 19.24 0.92
N CYS A 221 0.90 17.93 0.69
CA CYS A 221 2.05 17.03 0.71
C CYS A 221 3.05 17.36 -0.41
N GLU A 222 2.58 17.63 -1.63
CA GLU A 222 3.44 18.05 -2.75
C GLU A 222 4.20 19.33 -2.41
N LYS A 223 3.49 20.36 -1.95
CA LYS A 223 4.07 21.65 -1.58
C LYS A 223 5.16 21.51 -0.51
N ASN A 224 5.01 20.58 0.42
CA ASN A 224 5.89 20.40 1.58
C ASN A 224 6.86 19.20 1.43
N ASN A 225 6.90 18.59 0.25
CA ASN A 225 7.74 17.42 -0.06
C ASN A 225 7.57 16.28 0.96
N ILE A 226 6.31 15.93 1.27
CA ILE A 226 5.92 14.83 2.15
C ILE A 226 5.53 13.64 1.26
N ALA A 227 6.07 12.46 1.54
CA ALA A 227 5.80 11.27 0.76
C ALA A 227 4.36 10.75 0.97
N ILE A 228 3.72 10.30 -0.10
CA ILE A 228 2.40 9.67 -0.04
C ILE A 228 2.52 8.19 -0.37
N ILE A 229 2.04 7.35 0.55
CA ILE A 229 1.88 5.91 0.38
C ILE A 229 0.39 5.65 0.16
N ALA A 230 0.01 5.30 -1.07
CA ALA A 230 -1.37 4.93 -1.38
C ALA A 230 -1.63 3.48 -0.97
N ARG A 231 -2.53 3.28 0.01
CA ARG A 231 -2.98 1.95 0.45
C ARG A 231 -4.39 1.63 -0.07
N VAL A 232 -4.79 0.38 0.00
CA VAL A 232 -6.11 -0.12 -0.44
C VAL A 232 -6.41 0.22 -1.92
N PRO A 233 -5.47 -0.02 -2.84
CA PRO A 233 -5.63 0.36 -4.25
C PRO A 233 -6.80 -0.34 -4.93
N PHE A 234 -7.26 -1.47 -4.37
CA PHE A 234 -8.37 -2.28 -4.91
C PHE A 234 -9.66 -2.19 -4.07
N ASP A 235 -9.83 -1.16 -3.24
CA ASP A 235 -11.00 -0.96 -2.37
C ASP A 235 -11.40 -2.27 -1.65
N GLU A 236 -10.51 -2.76 -0.79
CA GLU A 236 -10.63 -4.02 -0.02
C GLU A 236 -10.85 -5.28 -0.91
N GLY A 237 -10.61 -5.16 -2.19
CA GLY A 237 -10.73 -6.23 -3.19
C GLY A 237 -11.89 -6.05 -4.17
N SER A 238 -12.78 -5.09 -3.99
CA SER A 238 -13.93 -4.88 -4.90
C SER A 238 -13.47 -4.54 -6.32
N LEU A 239 -12.46 -3.69 -6.46
CA LEU A 239 -11.86 -3.29 -7.75
C LEU A 239 -11.00 -4.38 -8.41
N THR A 240 -10.96 -5.60 -7.85
CA THR A 240 -10.44 -6.77 -8.57
C THR A 240 -11.48 -7.40 -9.50
N GLY A 241 -12.76 -7.06 -9.35
CA GLY A 241 -13.86 -7.65 -10.10
C GLY A 241 -14.20 -9.10 -9.71
N THR A 242 -13.64 -9.60 -8.60
CA THR A 242 -13.85 -10.98 -8.16
C THR A 242 -14.97 -11.15 -7.15
N LEU A 243 -15.45 -10.06 -6.54
CA LEU A 243 -16.53 -10.09 -5.55
C LEU A 243 -17.90 -10.21 -6.21
N ASN A 244 -18.82 -10.87 -5.51
CA ASN A 244 -20.23 -11.01 -5.87
C ASN A 244 -21.11 -11.01 -4.60
N ALA A 245 -22.42 -11.05 -4.76
CA ALA A 245 -23.38 -11.00 -3.65
C ALA A 245 -23.28 -12.18 -2.65
N GLN A 246 -22.60 -13.27 -3.03
CA GLN A 246 -22.37 -14.45 -2.19
C GLN A 246 -20.95 -14.49 -1.62
N SER A 247 -20.15 -13.43 -1.82
CA SER A 247 -18.79 -13.37 -1.27
C SER A 247 -18.81 -13.41 0.25
N THR A 248 -17.98 -14.28 0.82
CA THR A 248 -17.82 -14.45 2.26
C THR A 248 -16.34 -14.54 2.62
N TRP A 249 -16.01 -14.25 3.86
CA TRP A 249 -14.65 -14.29 4.37
C TRP A 249 -14.60 -15.11 5.66
N ASP A 250 -13.42 -15.55 6.04
CA ASP A 250 -13.20 -16.31 7.27
C ASP A 250 -13.66 -15.52 8.50
N LYS A 251 -14.05 -16.25 9.55
CA LYS A 251 -14.45 -15.63 10.82
C LYS A 251 -13.34 -14.76 11.38
N GLY A 252 -13.65 -13.51 11.68
CA GLY A 252 -12.70 -12.52 12.19
C GLY A 252 -11.99 -11.71 11.11
N ASP A 253 -12.24 -11.99 9.82
CA ASP A 253 -11.78 -11.13 8.73
C ASP A 253 -12.58 -9.83 8.74
N PHE A 254 -11.90 -8.70 8.78
CA PHE A 254 -12.45 -7.35 8.77
C PHE A 254 -13.42 -7.12 7.60
N ARG A 255 -13.20 -7.78 6.46
CA ARG A 255 -14.06 -7.63 5.28
C ARG A 255 -15.50 -8.10 5.52
N ASN A 256 -15.76 -8.96 6.50
CA ASN A 256 -17.13 -9.30 6.92
C ASN A 256 -17.88 -8.09 7.50
N LEU A 257 -17.17 -7.16 8.16
CA LEU A 257 -17.74 -5.90 8.64
C LEU A 257 -17.83 -4.88 7.51
N TYR A 258 -16.76 -4.75 6.72
CA TYR A 258 -16.67 -3.78 5.64
C TYR A 258 -17.71 -4.05 4.53
N PHE A 259 -17.84 -5.29 4.08
CA PHE A 259 -18.78 -5.73 3.06
C PHE A 259 -20.07 -6.29 3.67
N CYS A 260 -20.62 -5.65 4.71
CA CYS A 260 -22.00 -5.90 5.11
C CYS A 260 -22.98 -5.49 3.99
N GLU A 261 -24.24 -5.90 4.10
CA GLU A 261 -25.24 -5.67 3.05
C GLU A 261 -25.36 -4.20 2.62
N GLU A 262 -25.26 -3.27 3.59
CA GLU A 262 -25.35 -1.82 3.37
C GLU A 262 -24.21 -1.28 2.47
N ASN A 263 -23.06 -1.96 2.44
CA ASN A 263 -21.90 -1.54 1.63
C ASN A 263 -21.64 -2.47 0.44
N LEU A 264 -21.83 -3.78 0.57
CA LEU A 264 -21.52 -4.74 -0.49
C LEU A 264 -22.35 -4.47 -1.77
N ILE A 265 -23.65 -4.32 -1.64
CA ILE A 265 -24.54 -4.15 -2.81
C ILE A 265 -24.24 -2.87 -3.58
N PRO A 266 -24.17 -1.67 -2.93
CA PRO A 266 -23.77 -0.45 -3.63
C PRO A 266 -22.37 -0.53 -4.25
N THR A 267 -21.43 -1.21 -3.60
CA THR A 267 -20.08 -1.43 -4.14
C THR A 267 -20.12 -2.27 -5.41
N LEU A 268 -20.85 -3.38 -5.41
CA LEU A 268 -20.98 -4.25 -6.59
C LEU A 268 -21.63 -3.53 -7.77
N GLU A 269 -22.64 -2.67 -7.52
CA GLU A 269 -23.24 -1.85 -8.57
C GLU A 269 -22.24 -0.88 -9.19
N ARG A 270 -21.44 -0.21 -8.38
CA ARG A 270 -20.40 0.71 -8.86
C ARG A 270 -19.31 -0.01 -9.64
N VAL A 271 -18.86 -1.17 -9.15
CA VAL A 271 -17.89 -2.02 -9.85
C VAL A 271 -18.45 -2.48 -11.19
N ARG A 272 -19.72 -2.89 -11.25
CA ARG A 272 -20.38 -3.28 -12.50
C ARG A 272 -20.45 -2.10 -13.50
N ASN A 273 -20.84 -0.92 -13.03
CA ASN A 273 -20.92 0.27 -13.89
C ASN A 273 -19.54 0.63 -14.45
N LEU A 274 -18.50 0.61 -13.59
CA LEU A 274 -17.14 0.82 -14.01
C LEU A 274 -16.65 -0.26 -15.02
N SER A 275 -17.01 -1.53 -14.78
CA SER A 275 -16.61 -2.66 -15.63
C SER A 275 -17.24 -2.63 -17.03
N ASN A 276 -18.48 -2.13 -17.14
CA ASN A 276 -19.20 -2.07 -18.42
C ASN A 276 -18.57 -1.06 -19.40
N GLU A 277 -17.80 -0.12 -18.92
CA GLU A 277 -17.22 0.98 -19.68
C GLU A 277 -15.69 1.00 -19.62
N LEU A 278 -15.06 -0.15 -19.29
CA LEU A 278 -13.58 -0.23 -19.18
C LEU A 278 -12.90 0.21 -20.48
N PRO A 279 -11.99 1.18 -20.43
CA PRO A 279 -11.32 1.68 -21.62
C PRO A 279 -10.25 0.69 -22.13
N ASN A 280 -10.03 0.67 -23.45
CA ASN A 280 -8.90 0.01 -24.09
C ASN A 280 -8.62 -1.44 -23.68
N ASN A 281 -9.66 -2.22 -23.40
CA ASN A 281 -9.56 -3.61 -22.91
C ASN A 281 -8.76 -3.78 -21.61
N MET A 282 -8.62 -2.72 -20.80
CA MET A 282 -7.98 -2.81 -19.48
C MET A 282 -8.80 -3.71 -18.56
N THR A 283 -8.11 -4.37 -17.64
CA THR A 283 -8.77 -5.02 -16.49
C THR A 283 -9.01 -4.00 -15.38
N LEU A 284 -9.98 -4.29 -14.49
CA LEU A 284 -10.21 -3.44 -13.30
C LEU A 284 -8.96 -3.24 -12.44
N PRO A 285 -8.19 -4.29 -12.09
CA PRO A 285 -6.94 -4.11 -11.36
C PRO A 285 -5.94 -3.22 -12.10
N GLU A 286 -5.82 -3.38 -13.41
CA GLU A 286 -4.93 -2.54 -14.22
C GLU A 286 -5.36 -1.07 -14.18
N LEU A 287 -6.64 -0.79 -14.43
CA LEU A 287 -7.18 0.57 -14.37
C LEU A 287 -6.94 1.19 -12.98
N SER A 288 -7.17 0.41 -11.91
CA SER A 288 -7.00 0.88 -10.53
C SER A 288 -5.55 1.27 -10.21
N LEU A 289 -4.58 0.46 -10.61
CA LEU A 289 -3.16 0.78 -10.38
C LEU A 289 -2.69 1.94 -11.25
N ARG A 290 -3.14 2.00 -12.51
CA ARG A 290 -2.80 3.10 -13.43
C ARG A 290 -3.37 4.44 -12.98
N PHE A 291 -4.57 4.45 -12.44
CA PHE A 291 -5.18 5.64 -11.83
C PHE A 291 -4.29 6.20 -10.71
N ILE A 292 -3.89 5.37 -9.76
CA ILE A 292 -3.04 5.79 -8.64
C ILE A 292 -1.65 6.22 -9.14
N LYS A 293 -1.07 5.45 -10.05
CA LYS A 293 0.23 5.74 -10.66
C LYS A 293 0.23 7.07 -11.43
N HIS A 294 -0.90 7.46 -11.99
CA HIS A 294 -1.01 8.72 -12.75
C HIS A 294 -0.82 9.95 -11.86
N HIS A 295 -1.22 9.86 -10.58
CA HIS A 295 -1.13 11.03 -9.69
C HIS A 295 0.32 11.31 -9.24
N PRO A 296 0.86 12.53 -9.52
CA PRO A 296 2.26 12.86 -9.25
C PRO A 296 2.61 12.90 -7.76
N ALA A 297 1.67 13.23 -6.88
CA ALA A 297 1.87 13.29 -5.44
C ALA A 297 2.16 11.91 -4.81
N VAL A 298 1.71 10.82 -5.44
CA VAL A 298 1.88 9.46 -4.90
C VAL A 298 3.32 8.99 -5.08
N SER A 299 4.02 8.74 -3.98
CA SER A 299 5.39 8.22 -4.00
C SER A 299 5.44 6.72 -4.29
N THR A 300 4.54 5.96 -3.69
CA THR A 300 4.39 4.52 -3.91
C THR A 300 2.98 4.07 -3.56
N MET A 301 2.53 2.99 -4.16
CA MET A 301 1.29 2.29 -3.77
C MET A 301 1.63 0.88 -3.28
N ILE A 302 0.84 0.36 -2.33
CA ILE A 302 1.13 -0.90 -1.64
C ILE A 302 0.02 -1.95 -1.78
N PRO A 303 -0.23 -2.49 -3.00
CA PRO A 303 -1.17 -3.59 -3.17
C PRO A 303 -0.72 -4.83 -2.40
N GLY A 304 -1.68 -5.57 -1.83
CA GLY A 304 -1.42 -6.91 -1.30
C GLY A 304 -1.25 -7.93 -2.43
N MET A 305 -0.17 -8.71 -2.40
CA MET A 305 0.16 -9.69 -3.45
C MET A 305 0.68 -10.97 -2.83
N ARG A 306 -0.12 -12.05 -2.81
CA ARG A 306 0.30 -13.34 -2.23
C ARG A 306 0.63 -14.41 -3.27
N LYS A 307 0.20 -14.21 -4.50
CA LYS A 307 0.41 -15.13 -5.62
C LYS A 307 1.39 -14.53 -6.63
N ILE A 308 2.29 -15.35 -7.15
CA ILE A 308 3.29 -14.94 -8.15
C ILE A 308 2.62 -14.22 -9.32
N ARG A 309 1.52 -14.76 -9.84
CA ARG A 309 0.75 -14.12 -10.93
C ARG A 309 0.31 -12.68 -10.61
N ASN A 310 -0.14 -12.43 -9.37
CA ASN A 310 -0.55 -11.09 -8.97
C ASN A 310 0.65 -10.14 -8.87
N VAL A 311 1.78 -10.65 -8.38
CA VAL A 311 3.04 -9.89 -8.37
C VAL A 311 3.43 -9.50 -9.79
N GLU A 312 3.49 -10.45 -10.71
CA GLU A 312 3.91 -10.20 -12.09
C GLU A 312 3.00 -9.19 -12.79
N ASN A 313 1.68 -9.36 -12.67
CA ASN A 313 0.70 -8.44 -13.27
C ASN A 313 0.85 -7.02 -12.70
N ASN A 314 0.93 -6.87 -11.38
CA ASN A 314 1.03 -5.56 -10.75
C ASN A 314 2.39 -4.91 -11.06
N MET A 315 3.51 -5.63 -10.95
CA MET A 315 4.84 -5.09 -11.21
C MET A 315 5.03 -4.68 -12.67
N GLN A 316 4.32 -5.33 -13.61
CA GLN A 316 4.29 -4.92 -15.00
C GLN A 316 3.77 -3.48 -15.16
N ILE A 317 2.72 -3.11 -14.41
CA ILE A 317 2.19 -1.74 -14.41
C ILE A 317 3.23 -0.74 -13.87
N GLY A 318 3.99 -1.12 -12.84
CA GLY A 318 5.08 -0.31 -12.29
C GLY A 318 6.25 -0.12 -13.26
N SER A 319 6.38 -1.00 -14.25
CA SER A 319 7.52 -1.00 -15.19
C SER A 319 7.24 -0.26 -16.49
N ASP A 320 6.02 0.16 -16.79
CA ASP A 320 5.72 0.96 -17.97
C ASP A 320 5.67 2.47 -17.64
N LYS A 321 5.63 3.31 -18.67
CA LYS A 321 5.57 4.76 -18.50
C LYS A 321 4.15 5.30 -18.33
N ASN A 322 3.15 4.42 -18.16
CA ASN A 322 1.74 4.78 -18.04
C ASN A 322 1.16 5.54 -19.25
N GLU A 323 1.78 5.44 -20.42
CA GLU A 323 1.39 6.18 -21.63
C GLU A 323 -0.03 5.81 -22.12
N VAL A 324 -0.52 4.64 -21.75
CA VAL A 324 -1.87 4.18 -22.08
C VAL A 324 -2.96 4.80 -21.20
N PHE A 325 -2.60 5.49 -20.10
CA PHE A 325 -3.53 6.16 -19.22
C PHE A 325 -3.67 7.63 -19.61
N THR A 326 -4.60 7.90 -20.53
CA THR A 326 -4.84 9.22 -21.11
C THR A 326 -5.71 10.12 -20.23
N GLU A 327 -5.78 11.41 -20.53
CA GLU A 327 -6.69 12.37 -19.88
C GLU A 327 -8.16 11.97 -20.00
N GLU A 328 -8.54 11.28 -21.08
CA GLU A 328 -9.91 10.75 -21.24
C GLU A 328 -10.19 9.63 -20.23
N ILE A 329 -9.21 8.75 -20.00
CA ILE A 329 -9.32 7.68 -19.00
C ILE A 329 -9.32 8.28 -17.59
N LEU A 330 -8.53 9.31 -17.33
CA LEU A 330 -8.57 10.03 -16.07
C LEU A 330 -9.96 10.66 -15.84
N ALA A 331 -10.49 11.38 -16.83
CA ALA A 331 -11.82 11.98 -16.76
C ALA A 331 -12.94 10.94 -16.55
N PHE A 332 -12.76 9.75 -17.15
CA PHE A 332 -13.66 8.61 -16.92
C PHE A 332 -13.58 8.12 -15.46
N THR A 333 -12.37 7.86 -14.94
CA THR A 333 -12.21 7.35 -13.58
C THR A 333 -12.68 8.36 -12.52
N ARG A 334 -12.53 9.66 -12.77
CA ARG A 334 -13.01 10.72 -11.85
C ARG A 334 -14.53 10.74 -11.65
N LYS A 335 -15.32 10.31 -12.63
CA LYS A 335 -16.77 10.19 -12.51
C LYS A 335 -17.22 9.12 -11.51
N HIS A 336 -16.31 8.20 -11.16
CA HIS A 336 -16.58 7.10 -10.22
C HIS A 336 -16.21 7.45 -8.78
N ARG A 337 -15.74 8.69 -8.47
CA ARG A 337 -15.53 9.16 -7.10
C ARG A 337 -16.77 8.89 -6.26
N TRP A 338 -16.53 8.37 -5.08
CA TRP A 338 -17.58 8.03 -4.14
C TRP A 338 -17.25 8.56 -2.74
N ASP A 339 -17.79 9.74 -2.43
CA ASP A 339 -17.63 10.35 -1.11
C ASP A 339 -18.53 9.63 -0.11
N ARG A 340 -18.07 8.45 0.32
CA ARG A 340 -18.75 7.61 1.29
C ARG A 340 -18.74 8.26 2.67
N LEU A 341 -19.88 8.21 3.34
CA LEU A 341 -19.97 8.62 4.73
C LEU A 341 -19.74 7.43 5.66
N PRO A 342 -19.19 7.66 6.88
CA PRO A 342 -19.14 6.63 7.91
C PRO A 342 -20.51 6.02 8.16
N THR A 343 -20.57 4.70 8.22
CA THR A 343 -21.78 3.91 8.52
C THR A 343 -21.45 2.92 9.63
N LYS A 344 -22.39 2.05 10.00
CA LYS A 344 -22.17 1.03 11.04
C LYS A 344 -20.97 0.11 10.77
N TRP A 345 -20.64 -0.13 9.50
CA TRP A 345 -19.50 -0.94 9.11
C TRP A 345 -18.16 -0.19 9.15
N SER A 346 -18.16 1.09 9.39
CA SER A 346 -16.95 1.93 9.46
C SER A 346 -16.43 2.19 10.87
N HIS A 347 -17.07 1.58 11.87
CA HIS A 347 -16.71 1.70 13.30
C HIS A 347 -16.19 0.39 13.86
#